data_911ceb80edcc3a13e9b9e7605dd19f53
#
_entry.id   911ceb80edcc3a13e9b9e7605dd19f53
#
_cell.length_a   1.000
_cell.length_b   1.000
_cell.length_c   1.000
_cell.angle_alpha   90.00
_cell.angle_beta   90.00
_cell.angle_gamma   90.00
#
_symmetry.space_group_name_H-M   'P 1'
#
loop_
_entity.id
_entity.type
_entity.pdbx_description
1 polymer ?
#
loop_
_entity_poly.entity_id
_entity_poly.type
_entity_poly.pdbx_seq_one_letter_code
_entity_poly.pdbx_strand_id
1 'polypeptide(L)'
;DGIQANTLIGDTVEKLGTHLWYIYQDKKNNYWFGSNGEGIYRYDGHTLIQFTTKHGLSNDSIRQIQEDKTGQMYFSTLGGINKFDGKQFTLLPVIKSKEWKLDSNDMWFYMLGKKDEHGPYRYDGKNLYNLQFPDHYLHNEFYQKGINPFFSPYEIYSIYKDRKGVIWFGTSVFGACRYDGKSVKWMYEKDLTIVPNGGSFGIRSIYEDREGHYWFCNTQHRYDINLEATAKSDRLIQ
;
A
#
# COMPACT_ATOMS: atom_id res chain seq x y z
N ASP A 1 9.90 29.24 35.40
CA ASP A 1 10.37 28.14 34.54
C ASP A 1 9.19 27.23 34.26
N GLY A 2 8.45 27.57 33.17
CA GLY A 2 7.31 26.77 32.70
C GLY A 2 7.84 25.54 31.96
N ILE A 3 7.66 24.37 32.53
CA ILE A 3 7.75 23.09 31.81
C ILE A 3 6.57 23.11 30.82
N GLN A 4 6.83 23.42 29.55
CA GLN A 4 5.87 23.13 28.51
C GLN A 4 5.67 21.62 28.53
N ALA A 5 4.50 21.19 29.01
CA ALA A 5 4.06 19.84 28.86
C ALA A 5 4.12 19.52 27.34
N ASN A 6 4.98 18.61 26.96
CA ASN A 6 5.01 18.05 25.61
C ASN A 6 3.65 17.37 25.41
N THR A 7 2.68 18.11 24.88
CA THR A 7 1.37 17.58 24.59
C THR A 7 1.57 16.55 23.49
N LEU A 8 1.61 15.29 23.87
CA LEU A 8 1.53 14.17 22.95
C LEU A 8 0.24 14.36 22.15
N ILE A 9 0.38 14.58 20.85
CA ILE A 9 -0.79 14.51 19.98
C ILE A 9 -1.27 13.06 19.95
N GLY A 10 -2.57 12.89 19.97
CA GLY A 10 -3.22 11.56 20.01
C GLY A 10 -3.92 11.29 21.33
N ASP A 11 -4.86 10.37 21.29
CA ASP A 11 -5.63 9.94 22.46
C ASP A 11 -5.00 8.70 23.06
N THR A 12 -4.74 8.68 24.38
CA THR A 12 -4.39 7.46 25.08
C THR A 12 -5.62 6.57 25.17
N VAL A 13 -5.48 5.32 24.75
CA VAL A 13 -6.55 4.32 24.72
C VAL A 13 -6.13 3.04 25.42
N GLU A 14 -7.10 2.27 25.92
CA GLU A 14 -6.83 1.05 26.67
C GLU A 14 -6.68 -0.20 25.80
N LYS A 15 -7.23 -0.16 24.57
CA LYS A 15 -7.24 -1.30 23.66
C LYS A 15 -7.16 -0.88 22.20
N LEU A 16 -6.69 -1.80 21.38
CA LEU A 16 -6.73 -1.69 19.92
C LEU A 16 -8.17 -1.80 19.39
N GLY A 17 -8.43 -1.19 18.26
CA GLY A 17 -9.64 -1.38 17.49
C GLY A 17 -9.75 -2.78 16.87
N THR A 18 -10.83 -3.03 16.16
CA THR A 18 -11.18 -4.36 15.64
C THR A 18 -10.84 -4.57 14.18
N HIS A 19 -10.62 -3.50 13.42
CA HIS A 19 -10.40 -3.54 11.96
C HIS A 19 -8.94 -3.23 11.60
N LEU A 20 -8.00 -3.94 12.22
CA LEU A 20 -6.58 -3.78 11.97
C LEU A 20 -6.17 -4.49 10.68
N TRP A 21 -5.49 -3.77 9.79
CA TRP A 21 -5.03 -4.30 8.50
C TRP A 21 -3.50 -4.31 8.36
N TYR A 22 -2.82 -3.41 9.06
CA TYR A 22 -1.38 -3.23 8.94
C TYR A 22 -0.72 -3.23 10.30
N ILE A 23 0.41 -3.90 10.40
CA ILE A 23 1.28 -3.88 11.57
C ILE A 23 2.68 -3.54 11.09
N TYR A 24 3.32 -2.61 11.77
CA TYR A 24 4.69 -2.19 11.48
C TYR A 24 5.44 -1.94 12.78
N GLN A 25 6.69 -2.41 12.88
CA GLN A 25 7.59 -2.09 13.98
C GLN A 25 8.64 -1.10 13.49
N ASP A 26 8.69 0.08 14.12
CA ASP A 26 9.66 1.10 13.78
C ASP A 26 11.04 0.84 14.42
N LYS A 27 12.05 1.58 13.99
CA LYS A 27 13.45 1.47 14.49
C LYS A 27 13.62 1.82 15.96
N LYS A 28 12.61 2.47 16.56
CA LYS A 28 12.54 2.78 17.99
C LYS A 28 11.81 1.72 18.80
N ASN A 29 11.48 0.58 18.17
CA ASN A 29 10.71 -0.53 18.73
C ASN A 29 9.26 -0.18 19.10
N ASN A 30 8.69 0.89 18.56
CA ASN A 30 7.25 1.09 18.66
C ASN A 30 6.53 0.20 17.64
N TYR A 31 5.37 -0.32 18.03
CA TYR A 31 4.46 -1.00 17.14
C TYR A 31 3.38 -0.05 16.66
N TRP A 32 3.19 -0.02 15.35
CA TRP A 32 2.18 0.79 14.70
C TRP A 32 1.13 -0.14 14.09
N PHE A 33 -0.14 0.17 14.34
CA PHE A 33 -1.27 -0.60 13.85
C PHE A 33 -2.15 0.30 13.02
N GLY A 34 -2.25 0.03 11.73
CA GLY A 34 -3.12 0.73 10.80
C GLY A 34 -4.47 0.06 10.71
N SER A 35 -5.54 0.81 10.86
CA SER A 35 -6.90 0.31 10.81
C SER A 35 -7.65 0.74 9.54
N ASN A 36 -8.80 0.15 9.33
CA ASN A 36 -9.75 0.57 8.32
C ASN A 36 -10.89 1.35 8.98
N GLY A 37 -10.68 2.68 9.16
CA GLY A 37 -11.67 3.61 9.67
C GLY A 37 -11.50 4.03 11.12
N GLU A 38 -10.49 3.52 11.84
CA GLU A 38 -10.22 3.88 13.24
C GLU A 38 -8.87 4.62 13.40
N GLY A 39 -8.21 4.99 12.30
CA GLY A 39 -6.91 5.67 12.30
C GLY A 39 -5.72 4.75 12.55
N ILE A 40 -4.73 5.27 13.26
CA ILE A 40 -3.46 4.61 13.55
C ILE A 40 -3.30 4.48 15.06
N TYR A 41 -2.81 3.34 15.52
CA TYR A 41 -2.40 3.13 16.90
C TYR A 41 -0.89 3.00 16.96
N ARG A 42 -0.26 3.58 17.99
CA ARG A 42 1.16 3.39 18.33
C ARG A 42 1.27 2.84 19.74
N TYR A 43 2.00 1.75 19.87
CA TYR A 43 2.32 1.15 21.16
C TYR A 43 3.84 1.16 21.38
N ASP A 44 4.30 1.75 22.48
CA ASP A 44 5.72 1.89 22.82
C ASP A 44 6.20 0.85 23.88
N GLY A 45 5.38 -0.15 24.17
CA GLY A 45 5.62 -1.12 25.22
C GLY A 45 4.88 -0.80 26.53
N HIS A 46 4.40 0.42 26.72
CA HIS A 46 3.73 0.91 27.92
C HIS A 46 2.41 1.60 27.65
N THR A 47 2.38 2.45 26.63
CA THR A 47 1.25 3.32 26.34
C THR A 47 0.76 3.05 24.92
N LEU A 48 -0.55 2.91 24.77
CA LEU A 48 -1.22 2.82 23.49
C LEU A 48 -1.86 4.17 23.15
N ILE A 49 -1.45 4.76 22.00
CA ILE A 49 -1.93 6.06 21.54
C ILE A 49 -2.62 5.88 20.21
N GLN A 50 -3.83 6.42 20.09
CA GLN A 50 -4.59 6.47 18.84
C GLN A 50 -4.46 7.84 18.18
N PHE A 51 -4.23 7.85 16.88
CA PHE A 51 -4.23 9.03 16.01
C PHE A 51 -5.31 8.90 14.96
N THR A 52 -6.10 9.96 14.81
CA THR A 52 -7.20 10.05 13.87
C THR A 52 -7.15 11.36 13.09
N THR A 53 -8.15 11.60 12.27
CA THR A 53 -8.34 12.87 11.57
C THR A 53 -8.42 14.07 12.52
N LYS A 54 -8.84 13.87 13.78
CA LYS A 54 -8.78 14.90 14.83
C LYS A 54 -7.37 15.39 15.13
N HIS A 55 -6.37 14.55 14.86
CA HIS A 55 -4.96 14.83 15.14
C HIS A 55 -4.18 15.20 13.87
N GLY A 56 -4.89 15.50 12.77
CA GLY A 56 -4.28 15.93 11.51
C GLY A 56 -4.03 14.83 10.48
N LEU A 57 -4.44 13.59 10.75
CA LEU A 57 -4.40 12.53 9.75
C LEU A 57 -5.41 12.85 8.63
N SER A 58 -5.06 12.61 7.37
CA SER A 58 -5.91 12.97 6.24
C SER A 58 -7.15 12.06 6.07
N ASN A 59 -7.09 10.83 6.61
CA ASN A 59 -8.20 9.89 6.65
C ASN A 59 -7.91 8.77 7.65
N ASP A 60 -8.95 8.21 8.27
CA ASP A 60 -8.82 7.17 9.30
C ASP A 60 -8.68 5.74 8.74
N SER A 61 -8.68 5.58 7.42
CA SER A 61 -8.44 4.29 6.75
C SER A 61 -7.02 4.20 6.21
N ILE A 62 -6.20 3.40 6.87
CA ILE A 62 -4.77 3.24 6.56
C ILE A 62 -4.58 2.18 5.47
N ARG A 63 -3.65 2.42 4.55
CA ARG A 63 -3.33 1.53 3.43
C ARG A 63 -1.88 1.10 3.39
N GLN A 64 -0.98 1.84 4.04
CA GLN A 64 0.44 1.50 4.11
C GLN A 64 1.09 2.27 5.25
N ILE A 65 2.08 1.65 5.90
CA ILE A 65 2.93 2.27 6.92
C ILE A 65 4.37 2.05 6.47
N GLN A 66 5.15 3.12 6.43
CA GLN A 66 6.56 3.05 6.09
C GLN A 66 7.39 3.98 6.97
N GLU A 67 8.66 3.62 7.12
CA GLU A 67 9.67 4.42 7.81
C GLU A 67 10.85 4.64 6.87
N ASP A 68 11.33 5.86 6.77
CA ASP A 68 12.54 6.14 6.00
C ASP A 68 13.82 5.82 6.78
N LYS A 69 14.98 6.05 6.13
CA LYS A 69 16.28 5.76 6.73
C LYS A 69 16.56 6.60 7.98
N THR A 70 15.91 7.75 8.12
CA THR A 70 16.09 8.67 9.25
C THR A 70 15.16 8.39 10.42
N GLY A 71 14.22 7.44 10.28
CA GLY A 71 13.19 7.13 11.28
C GLY A 71 11.94 8.00 11.16
N GLN A 72 11.79 8.68 10.04
CA GLN A 72 10.59 9.45 9.73
C GLN A 72 9.47 8.52 9.27
N MET A 73 8.29 8.62 9.89
CA MET A 73 7.14 7.77 9.57
C MET A 73 6.27 8.38 8.48
N TYR A 74 5.73 7.51 7.63
CA TYR A 74 4.79 7.85 6.56
C TYR A 74 3.61 6.89 6.55
N PHE A 75 2.42 7.46 6.35
CA PHE A 75 1.16 6.73 6.36
C PHE A 75 0.36 7.03 5.11
N SER A 76 0.16 6.01 4.29
CA SER A 76 -0.78 6.08 3.17
C SER A 76 -2.19 5.82 3.68
N THR A 77 -3.11 6.70 3.34
CA THR A 77 -4.52 6.65 3.73
C THR A 77 -5.41 6.79 2.49
N LEU A 78 -6.72 6.66 2.63
CA LEU A 78 -7.65 7.01 1.55
C LEU A 78 -7.68 8.52 1.23
N GLY A 79 -7.22 9.36 2.14
CA GLY A 79 -7.15 10.83 1.97
C GLY A 79 -5.84 11.33 1.38
N GLY A 80 -4.79 10.51 1.37
CA GLY A 80 -3.46 10.88 0.90
C GLY A 80 -2.34 10.27 1.72
N ILE A 81 -1.12 10.73 1.47
CA ILE A 81 0.07 10.25 2.18
C ILE A 81 0.49 11.30 3.21
N ASN A 82 0.54 10.89 4.46
CA ASN A 82 0.88 11.73 5.60
C ASN A 82 2.30 11.41 6.07
N LYS A 83 3.09 12.45 6.25
CA LYS A 83 4.35 12.41 6.97
C LYS A 83 4.10 12.72 8.43
N PHE A 84 4.72 11.98 9.37
CA PHE A 84 4.60 12.21 10.80
C PHE A 84 5.97 12.46 11.41
N ASP A 85 6.20 13.65 11.93
CA ASP A 85 7.49 14.07 12.50
C ASP A 85 7.64 13.76 14.01
N GLY A 86 6.70 13.02 14.58
CA GLY A 86 6.63 12.72 16.02
C GLY A 86 5.69 13.66 16.79
N LYS A 87 5.27 14.78 16.17
CA LYS A 87 4.42 15.80 16.79
C LYS A 87 3.17 16.09 15.98
N GLN A 88 3.27 16.08 14.65
CA GLN A 88 2.17 16.43 13.76
C GLN A 88 2.19 15.61 12.49
N PHE A 89 1.02 15.45 11.89
CA PHE A 89 0.85 14.91 10.56
C PHE A 89 0.86 16.04 9.53
N THR A 90 1.61 15.83 8.45
CA THR A 90 1.62 16.74 7.30
C THR A 90 1.20 15.94 6.07
N LEU A 91 0.10 16.36 5.43
CA LEU A 91 -0.32 15.80 4.15
C LEU A 91 0.66 16.24 3.06
N LEU A 92 1.22 15.27 2.33
CA LEU A 92 2.14 15.55 1.24
C LEU A 92 1.36 15.97 -0.01
N PRO A 93 1.71 17.12 -0.62
CA PRO A 93 1.11 17.54 -1.89
C PRO A 93 1.58 16.64 -3.03
N VAL A 94 0.65 16.25 -3.89
CA VAL A 94 0.92 15.34 -5.00
C VAL A 94 1.18 16.13 -6.29
N ILE A 95 2.25 15.77 -6.97
CA ILE A 95 2.62 16.27 -8.30
C ILE A 95 2.38 15.15 -9.32
N LYS A 96 1.51 15.37 -10.31
CA LYS A 96 1.33 14.41 -11.40
C LYS A 96 2.57 14.44 -12.31
N SER A 97 3.12 13.28 -12.64
CA SER A 97 4.31 13.15 -13.46
C SER A 97 4.24 11.91 -14.35
N LYS A 98 4.80 12.03 -15.56
CA LYS A 98 5.04 10.88 -16.45
C LYS A 98 6.49 10.41 -16.41
N GLU A 99 7.34 11.10 -15.65
CA GLU A 99 8.77 10.85 -15.59
C GLU A 99 9.08 9.82 -14.52
N TRP A 100 9.41 8.63 -14.96
CA TRP A 100 9.85 7.55 -14.08
C TRP A 100 11.32 7.71 -13.73
N LYS A 101 11.60 7.78 -12.44
CA LYS A 101 12.96 7.82 -11.88
C LYS A 101 13.06 6.81 -10.75
N LEU A 102 14.25 6.27 -10.55
CA LEU A 102 14.55 5.35 -9.47
C LEU A 102 15.83 5.79 -8.77
N ASP A 103 15.69 6.19 -7.53
CA ASP A 103 16.80 6.43 -6.61
C ASP A 103 16.75 5.41 -5.47
N SER A 104 17.92 5.11 -4.90
CA SER A 104 18.02 4.14 -3.80
C SER A 104 17.27 4.57 -2.54
N ASN A 105 17.04 5.86 -2.37
CA ASN A 105 16.35 6.46 -1.23
C ASN A 105 14.86 6.72 -1.47
N ASP A 106 14.39 6.49 -2.69
CA ASP A 106 12.98 6.67 -3.01
C ASP A 106 12.09 5.75 -2.17
N MET A 107 11.00 6.33 -1.71
CA MET A 107 9.90 5.59 -1.09
C MET A 107 8.74 5.48 -2.07
N TRP A 108 8.09 4.33 -2.05
CA TRP A 108 7.03 4.02 -2.99
C TRP A 108 5.74 3.73 -2.25
N PHE A 109 4.68 4.44 -2.62
CA PHE A 109 3.38 4.35 -1.97
C PHE A 109 2.28 4.01 -2.97
N TYR A 110 1.19 3.50 -2.45
CA TYR A 110 -0.06 3.35 -3.18
C TYR A 110 -1.23 3.86 -2.34
N MET A 111 -2.28 4.24 -3.03
CA MET A 111 -3.57 4.58 -2.44
C MET A 111 -4.64 3.76 -3.15
N LEU A 112 -5.62 3.28 -2.40
CA LEU A 112 -6.75 2.54 -2.93
C LEU A 112 -7.96 3.46 -3.11
N GLY A 113 -8.87 3.08 -4.05
CA GLY A 113 -10.17 3.73 -4.19
C GLY A 113 -10.19 5.01 -5.01
N LYS A 114 -9.12 5.31 -5.76
CA LYS A 114 -9.08 6.46 -6.66
C LYS A 114 -9.16 6.00 -8.12
N LYS A 115 -10.33 6.16 -8.73
CA LYS A 115 -10.62 5.68 -10.09
C LYS A 115 -9.68 6.22 -11.17
N ASP A 116 -9.21 7.45 -11.01
CA ASP A 116 -8.43 8.17 -12.03
C ASP A 116 -6.92 8.11 -11.79
N GLU A 117 -6.47 7.37 -10.78
CA GLU A 117 -5.06 7.23 -10.47
C GLU A 117 -4.56 5.86 -10.90
N HIS A 118 -3.80 5.84 -11.99
CA HIS A 118 -3.33 4.64 -12.68
C HIS A 118 -1.86 4.37 -12.42
N GLY A 119 -1.41 4.47 -11.17
CA GLY A 119 -0.03 4.16 -10.87
C GLY A 119 0.43 4.52 -9.45
N PRO A 120 1.71 4.26 -9.17
CA PRO A 120 2.27 4.44 -7.83
C PRO A 120 2.59 5.91 -7.52
N TYR A 121 2.85 6.14 -6.24
CA TYR A 121 3.41 7.39 -5.75
C TYR A 121 4.87 7.17 -5.38
N ARG A 122 5.74 7.99 -5.97
CA ARG A 122 7.17 8.02 -5.66
C ARG A 122 7.48 9.26 -4.84
N TYR A 123 8.09 9.08 -3.68
CA TYR A 123 8.57 10.17 -2.84
C TYR A 123 10.10 10.20 -2.86
N ASP A 124 10.69 11.31 -3.30
CA ASP A 124 12.14 11.50 -3.43
C ASP A 124 12.81 12.12 -2.20
N GLY A 125 12.08 12.20 -1.08
CA GLY A 125 12.50 12.87 0.14
C GLY A 125 12.05 14.33 0.23
N LYS A 126 11.59 14.93 -0.87
CA LYS A 126 11.10 16.30 -0.95
C LYS A 126 9.71 16.39 -1.57
N ASN A 127 9.51 15.75 -2.71
CA ASN A 127 8.30 15.81 -3.49
C ASN A 127 7.66 14.44 -3.64
N LEU A 128 6.33 14.40 -3.65
CA LEU A 128 5.53 13.21 -3.90
C LEU A 128 4.97 13.25 -5.32
N TYR A 129 5.41 12.33 -6.16
CA TYR A 129 5.00 12.23 -7.55
C TYR A 129 4.00 11.08 -7.73
N ASN A 130 2.83 11.37 -8.28
CA ASN A 130 1.97 10.33 -8.82
C ASN A 130 2.41 10.00 -10.24
N LEU A 131 2.88 8.80 -10.46
CA LEU A 131 3.35 8.29 -11.74
C LEU A 131 2.21 7.54 -12.44
N GLN A 132 2.18 7.62 -13.75
CA GLN A 132 1.20 6.90 -14.55
C GLN A 132 1.86 5.67 -15.17
N PHE A 133 1.25 4.50 -15.01
CA PHE A 133 1.68 3.30 -15.73
C PHE A 133 1.49 3.47 -17.24
N PRO A 134 2.36 2.87 -18.06
CA PRO A 134 2.06 2.69 -19.47
C PRO A 134 0.83 1.79 -19.62
N ASP A 135 0.04 2.06 -20.66
CA ASP A 135 -1.16 1.27 -20.92
C ASP A 135 -0.82 -0.22 -21.06
N HIS A 136 -1.59 -1.03 -20.36
CA HIS A 136 -1.53 -2.47 -20.51
C HIS A 136 -2.15 -2.88 -21.85
N TYR A 137 -1.67 -3.94 -22.51
CA TYR A 137 -2.20 -4.36 -23.81
C TYR A 137 -3.70 -4.74 -23.77
N LEU A 138 -4.24 -5.11 -22.60
CA LEU A 138 -5.67 -5.36 -22.38
C LEU A 138 -6.47 -4.12 -21.99
N HIS A 139 -5.85 -2.93 -21.96
CA HIS A 139 -6.51 -1.70 -21.52
C HIS A 139 -7.83 -1.44 -22.27
N ASN A 140 -7.74 -1.42 -23.61
CA ASN A 140 -8.90 -1.15 -24.45
C ASN A 140 -9.98 -2.23 -24.31
N GLU A 141 -9.57 -3.50 -24.27
CA GLU A 141 -10.52 -4.62 -24.10
C GLU A 141 -11.27 -4.53 -22.78
N PHE A 142 -10.57 -4.19 -21.71
CA PHE A 142 -11.18 -4.05 -20.39
C PHE A 142 -12.24 -2.97 -20.35
N TYR A 143 -11.95 -1.78 -20.89
CA TYR A 143 -12.88 -0.66 -20.86
C TYR A 143 -13.99 -0.75 -21.92
N GLN A 144 -13.78 -1.45 -23.03
CA GLN A 144 -14.80 -1.65 -24.07
C GLN A 144 -15.93 -2.61 -23.63
N LYS A 145 -15.68 -3.50 -22.69
CA LYS A 145 -16.71 -4.46 -22.19
C LYS A 145 -17.84 -3.81 -21.40
N GLY A 146 -17.90 -2.48 -21.31
CA GLY A 146 -18.94 -1.76 -20.57
C GLY A 146 -18.93 -2.05 -19.05
N ILE A 147 -17.93 -2.75 -18.60
CA ILE A 147 -17.66 -2.95 -17.18
C ILE A 147 -17.14 -1.62 -16.67
N ASN A 148 -18.00 -0.85 -16.01
CA ASN A 148 -17.55 0.31 -15.23
C ASN A 148 -17.18 -0.22 -13.84
N PRO A 149 -15.95 -0.66 -13.62
CA PRO A 149 -15.56 -1.21 -12.33
C PRO A 149 -15.57 -0.09 -11.30
N PHE A 150 -15.97 -0.43 -10.08
CA PHE A 150 -15.87 0.50 -8.95
C PHE A 150 -14.41 0.84 -8.60
N PHE A 151 -13.45 0.17 -9.24
CA PHE A 151 -12.01 0.30 -9.03
C PHE A 151 -11.26 0.36 -10.36
N SER A 152 -10.06 0.92 -10.36
CA SER A 152 -9.15 0.91 -11.51
C SER A 152 -8.50 -0.47 -11.67
N PRO A 153 -8.39 -1.03 -12.91
CA PRO A 153 -7.62 -2.25 -13.16
C PRO A 153 -6.13 -2.10 -12.86
N TYR A 154 -5.65 -0.86 -12.79
CA TYR A 154 -4.28 -0.48 -12.43
C TYR A 154 -4.09 -0.26 -10.92
N GLU A 155 -5.16 -0.37 -10.12
CA GLU A 155 -5.08 -0.13 -8.68
C GLU A 155 -4.04 -1.06 -8.04
N ILE A 156 -3.13 -0.47 -7.27
CA ILE A 156 -2.01 -1.20 -6.68
C ILE A 156 -2.44 -1.76 -5.33
N TYR A 157 -2.22 -3.07 -5.14
CA TYR A 157 -2.48 -3.77 -3.89
C TYR A 157 -1.23 -4.12 -3.12
N SER A 158 -0.08 -4.17 -3.80
CA SER A 158 1.21 -4.44 -3.18
C SER A 158 2.35 -3.77 -3.92
N ILE A 159 3.35 -3.35 -3.16
CA ILE A 159 4.63 -2.86 -3.68
C ILE A 159 5.73 -3.64 -2.99
N TYR A 160 6.69 -4.13 -3.77
CA TYR A 160 7.85 -4.84 -3.29
C TYR A 160 9.12 -4.32 -3.97
N LYS A 161 10.17 -4.04 -3.20
CA LYS A 161 11.50 -3.72 -3.73
C LYS A 161 12.39 -4.94 -3.54
N ASP A 162 12.84 -5.53 -4.64
CA ASP A 162 13.68 -6.71 -4.61
C ASP A 162 15.14 -6.39 -4.25
N ARG A 163 15.96 -7.43 -4.08
CA ARG A 163 17.37 -7.31 -3.71
C ARG A 163 18.22 -6.62 -4.77
N LYS A 164 17.77 -6.59 -6.02
CA LYS A 164 18.41 -5.88 -7.13
C LYS A 164 17.97 -4.42 -7.23
N GLY A 165 17.04 -4.01 -6.37
CA GLY A 165 16.47 -2.66 -6.34
C GLY A 165 15.35 -2.42 -7.34
N VAL A 166 14.87 -3.46 -8.05
CA VAL A 166 13.70 -3.37 -8.93
C VAL A 166 12.45 -3.21 -8.09
N ILE A 167 11.57 -2.32 -8.51
CA ILE A 167 10.28 -2.10 -7.84
C ILE A 167 9.20 -2.90 -8.56
N TRP A 168 8.49 -3.70 -7.81
CA TRP A 168 7.38 -4.53 -8.26
C TRP A 168 6.07 -3.99 -7.74
N PHE A 169 5.06 -3.95 -8.60
CA PHE A 169 3.71 -3.49 -8.30
C PHE A 169 2.72 -4.60 -8.61
N GLY A 170 2.04 -5.10 -7.61
CA GLY A 170 0.92 -6.01 -7.79
C GLY A 170 -0.36 -5.23 -8.01
N THR A 171 -1.07 -5.48 -9.12
CA THR A 171 -2.27 -4.72 -9.48
C THR A 171 -3.55 -5.53 -9.30
N SER A 172 -4.66 -4.83 -9.35
CA SER A 172 -6.01 -5.41 -9.17
C SER A 172 -6.41 -6.37 -10.30
N VAL A 173 -6.07 -6.06 -11.56
CA VAL A 173 -6.47 -6.84 -12.74
C VAL A 173 -5.32 -7.21 -13.64
N PHE A 174 -4.41 -6.28 -13.89
CA PHE A 174 -3.38 -6.44 -14.95
C PHE A 174 -2.11 -7.15 -14.48
N GLY A 175 -2.18 -7.97 -13.44
CA GLY A 175 -1.06 -8.76 -12.97
C GLY A 175 -0.03 -7.95 -12.21
N ALA A 176 1.24 -8.20 -12.48
CA ALA A 176 2.34 -7.48 -11.88
C ALA A 176 3.02 -6.56 -12.90
N CYS A 177 3.46 -5.41 -12.41
CA CYS A 177 4.29 -4.49 -13.17
C CYS A 177 5.62 -4.31 -12.45
N ARG A 178 6.73 -4.18 -13.18
CA ARG A 178 8.04 -3.94 -12.60
C ARG A 178 8.74 -2.75 -13.22
N TYR A 179 9.52 -2.04 -12.41
CA TYR A 179 10.35 -0.94 -12.83
C TYR A 179 11.80 -1.12 -12.36
N ASP A 180 12.74 -1.17 -13.29
CA ASP A 180 14.18 -1.42 -13.06
C ASP A 180 15.05 -0.15 -13.15
N GLY A 181 14.43 1.03 -13.14
CA GLY A 181 15.10 2.32 -13.33
C GLY A 181 15.25 2.73 -14.80
N LYS A 182 14.98 1.82 -15.76
CA LYS A 182 15.09 2.07 -17.20
C LYS A 182 13.77 1.85 -17.93
N SER A 183 13.04 0.81 -17.54
CA SER A 183 11.82 0.42 -18.23
C SER A 183 10.75 -0.08 -17.26
N VAL A 184 9.50 0.27 -17.57
CA VAL A 184 8.31 -0.25 -16.92
C VAL A 184 7.81 -1.42 -17.76
N LYS A 185 7.69 -2.61 -17.16
CA LYS A 185 7.29 -3.84 -17.86
C LYS A 185 6.16 -4.54 -17.15
N TRP A 186 5.14 -4.90 -17.89
CA TRP A 186 4.05 -5.73 -17.41
C TRP A 186 4.42 -7.22 -17.46
N MET A 187 4.03 -7.92 -16.42
CA MET A 187 3.99 -9.39 -16.36
C MET A 187 2.53 -9.76 -16.15
N TYR A 188 1.90 -10.24 -17.21
CA TYR A 188 0.54 -10.70 -17.17
C TYR A 188 0.49 -12.17 -17.53
N GLU A 189 0.03 -12.93 -16.56
CA GLU A 189 -0.38 -14.32 -16.77
C GLU A 189 -1.85 -14.41 -16.37
N LYS A 190 -2.67 -14.98 -17.24
CA LYS A 190 -4.12 -15.08 -17.01
C LYS A 190 -4.43 -15.67 -15.64
N ASP A 191 -3.67 -16.67 -15.22
CA ASP A 191 -3.87 -17.38 -13.97
C ASP A 191 -3.36 -16.61 -12.73
N LEU A 192 -2.60 -15.52 -12.91
CA LEU A 192 -2.15 -14.67 -11.80
C LEU A 192 -3.28 -13.84 -11.19
N THR A 193 -4.26 -13.44 -11.98
CA THR A 193 -5.28 -12.50 -11.54
C THR A 193 -6.70 -12.97 -11.79
N ILE A 194 -6.96 -13.81 -12.81
CA ILE A 194 -8.29 -14.26 -13.19
C ILE A 194 -8.61 -15.59 -12.50
N VAL A 195 -9.72 -15.62 -11.81
CA VAL A 195 -10.27 -16.85 -11.21
C VAL A 195 -11.19 -17.58 -12.18
N PRO A 196 -11.45 -18.89 -12.00
CA PRO A 196 -12.22 -19.70 -12.95
C PRO A 196 -13.62 -19.16 -13.30
N ASN A 197 -14.23 -18.40 -12.39
CA ASN A 197 -15.55 -17.77 -12.60
C ASN A 197 -15.46 -16.37 -13.24
N GLY A 198 -14.30 -15.95 -13.74
CA GLY A 198 -14.08 -14.68 -14.43
C GLY A 198 -13.89 -13.45 -13.53
N GLY A 199 -13.83 -13.64 -12.22
CA GLY A 199 -13.45 -12.56 -11.29
C GLY A 199 -11.95 -12.31 -11.29
N SER A 200 -11.53 -11.17 -10.73
CA SER A 200 -10.13 -10.86 -10.44
C SER A 200 -9.97 -10.37 -9.01
N PHE A 201 -8.92 -10.84 -8.32
CA PHE A 201 -8.62 -10.44 -6.94
C PHE A 201 -7.27 -9.73 -6.81
N GLY A 202 -6.52 -9.63 -7.90
CA GLY A 202 -5.25 -8.94 -8.00
C GLY A 202 -4.09 -9.63 -7.26
N ILE A 203 -2.92 -9.02 -7.36
CA ILE A 203 -1.70 -9.48 -6.70
C ILE A 203 -1.59 -8.79 -5.34
N ARG A 204 -1.84 -9.54 -4.28
CA ARG A 204 -1.91 -9.02 -2.91
C ARG A 204 -0.57 -8.96 -2.20
N SER A 205 0.38 -9.80 -2.61
CA SER A 205 1.74 -9.80 -2.06
C SER A 205 2.72 -10.28 -3.12
N ILE A 206 3.93 -9.73 -3.04
CA ILE A 206 5.08 -10.14 -3.86
C ILE A 206 6.26 -10.29 -2.90
N TYR A 207 6.99 -11.38 -3.03
CA TYR A 207 8.14 -11.68 -2.20
C TYR A 207 9.24 -12.36 -3.01
N GLU A 208 10.51 -12.08 -2.72
CA GLU A 208 11.68 -12.76 -3.27
C GLU A 208 12.32 -13.60 -2.17
N ASP A 209 12.43 -14.92 -2.37
CA ASP A 209 13.06 -15.82 -1.42
C ASP A 209 14.60 -15.74 -1.46
N ARG A 210 15.26 -16.54 -0.61
CA ARG A 210 16.73 -16.51 -0.51
C ARG A 210 17.42 -17.04 -1.77
N GLU A 211 16.77 -17.91 -2.52
CA GLU A 211 17.23 -18.51 -3.76
C GLU A 211 17.01 -17.58 -4.98
N GLY A 212 16.25 -16.48 -4.82
CA GLY A 212 15.96 -15.51 -5.86
C GLY A 212 14.68 -15.81 -6.65
N HIS A 213 13.85 -16.73 -6.18
CA HIS A 213 12.53 -16.96 -6.75
C HIS A 213 11.55 -15.90 -6.28
N TYR A 214 10.63 -15.53 -7.18
CA TYR A 214 9.56 -14.58 -6.86
C TYR A 214 8.26 -15.33 -6.58
N TRP A 215 7.63 -14.98 -5.47
CA TRP A 215 6.36 -15.51 -5.04
C TRP A 215 5.30 -14.43 -5.18
N PHE A 216 4.24 -14.75 -5.93
CA PHE A 216 3.09 -13.87 -6.14
C PHE A 216 1.87 -14.49 -5.46
N CYS A 217 1.27 -13.74 -4.54
CA CYS A 217 0.08 -14.18 -3.83
C CYS A 217 -1.16 -13.56 -4.46
N ASN A 218 -2.08 -14.43 -4.87
CA ASN A 218 -3.38 -14.07 -5.41
C ASN A 218 -4.45 -14.84 -4.64
N THR A 219 -5.41 -14.12 -4.05
CA THR A 219 -6.55 -14.72 -3.35
C THR A 219 -7.62 -15.10 -4.37
N GLN A 220 -7.83 -16.40 -4.59
CA GLN A 220 -8.82 -16.89 -5.56
C GLN A 220 -10.26 -16.94 -5.07
N HIS A 221 -10.51 -16.86 -3.76
CA HIS A 221 -11.85 -17.01 -3.22
C HIS A 221 -12.25 -15.87 -2.29
N ARG A 222 -13.53 -15.52 -2.37
CA ARG A 222 -14.19 -14.87 -1.26
C ARG A 222 -14.13 -15.83 -0.07
N TYR A 223 -13.78 -15.32 1.09
CA TYR A 223 -13.89 -16.08 2.34
C TYR A 223 -15.36 -16.44 2.55
N ASP A 224 -15.74 -17.62 2.12
CA ASP A 224 -17.01 -18.22 2.51
C ASP A 224 -16.70 -19.19 3.64
N ILE A 225 -17.01 -18.79 4.85
CA ILE A 225 -16.67 -19.49 6.09
C ILE A 225 -17.35 -20.87 6.19
N ASN A 226 -18.20 -21.21 5.25
CA ASN A 226 -19.05 -22.41 5.31
C ASN A 226 -18.60 -23.55 4.40
N LEU A 227 -17.45 -23.46 3.72
CA LEU A 227 -17.11 -24.48 2.74
C LEU A 227 -15.74 -25.13 2.99
N GLU A 228 -15.77 -26.42 3.19
CA GLU A 228 -14.59 -27.32 3.12
C GLU A 228 -13.79 -27.17 1.81
N ALA A 229 -14.41 -26.58 0.78
CA ALA A 229 -13.79 -26.29 -0.53
C ALA A 229 -12.87 -25.06 -0.52
N THR A 230 -12.94 -24.17 0.47
CA THR A 230 -12.14 -22.94 0.54
C THR A 230 -10.66 -23.20 0.78
N ALA A 231 -10.29 -24.33 1.37
CA ALA A 231 -8.91 -24.70 1.66
C ALA A 231 -8.02 -24.92 0.40
N LYS A 232 -8.61 -24.90 -0.81
CA LYS A 232 -7.86 -25.13 -2.07
C LYS A 232 -7.60 -23.86 -2.88
N SER A 233 -7.82 -22.70 -2.32
CA SER A 233 -8.07 -21.51 -3.10
C SER A 233 -6.99 -20.46 -3.12
N ASP A 234 -6.09 -20.46 -2.16
CA ASP A 234 -4.97 -19.55 -2.17
C ASP A 234 -3.85 -20.15 -3.00
N ARG A 235 -3.54 -19.53 -4.13
CA ARG A 235 -2.40 -19.93 -4.96
C ARG A 235 -1.23 -19.03 -4.68
N LEU A 236 -0.13 -19.62 -4.25
CA LEU A 236 1.20 -19.08 -4.39
C LEU A 236 1.70 -19.49 -5.78
N ILE A 237 2.06 -18.50 -6.59
CA ILE A 237 2.65 -18.72 -7.91
C ILE A 237 4.10 -18.28 -7.83
N GLN A 238 4.98 -19.21 -8.13
CA GLN A 238 6.43 -19.00 -8.17
C GLN A 238 6.86 -18.35 -9.49
#